data_c43dc5233671e71c4066b68232cf55f7
#
_entry.id   c43dc5233671e71c4066b68232cf55f7
#
_cell.length_a   1.000
_cell.length_b   1.000
_cell.length_c   1.000
_cell.angle_alpha   90.00
_cell.angle_beta   90.00
_cell.angle_gamma   90.00
#
_symmetry.space_group_name_H-M   'P 1'
#
loop_
_entity.id
_entity.type
_entity.pdbx_description
1 polymer ?
#
loop_
_entity_poly.entity_id
_entity_poly.type
_entity_poly.pdbx_seq_one_letter_code
_entity_poly.pdbx_strand_id
1 'polypeptide(L)'
;NTSEKTGGAAIAARRLMESLHTAGTDVKMLVLHKESQSEQVIPVGKDWQKKCTFLWERLVIWTNNLFSRKNLFTVSIANTGFNVTKLPAFREADIIHLHWINQGMLSLNNIQEIFESGKPVVWTLHDMWECTAICHHAHTCTLFKSECRNCRFLRFPGNNDLAHRVFKKKQKLFSHASPLNIVAVSTWLSSQIQQSTLLKEKPVSVIPNTLSPTDFRMMDKELSRKELSLPDKHIILFGAARIDDPIKGVEYLLQAIRLLIEKKQFPQEKLHL
;
A
#
# COMPACT_ATOMS: atom_id res chain seq x y z
N ASN A 1 9.15 2.51 4.74
CA ASN A 1 8.44 2.38 3.46
C ASN A 1 9.37 1.92 2.34
N THR A 2 8.87 1.19 1.34
CA THR A 2 9.75 0.63 0.29
C THR A 2 10.32 1.71 -0.64
N SER A 3 9.53 2.68 -1.08
CA SER A 3 9.97 3.76 -1.96
C SER A 3 9.67 5.13 -1.35
N GLU A 4 10.44 6.15 -1.71
CA GLU A 4 10.20 7.52 -1.27
C GLU A 4 9.06 8.19 -2.02
N LYS A 5 9.01 8.07 -3.35
CA LYS A 5 8.07 8.80 -4.22
C LYS A 5 7.25 7.91 -5.14
N THR A 6 7.68 6.68 -5.37
CA THR A 6 7.03 5.80 -6.34
C THR A 6 5.83 5.09 -5.72
N GLY A 7 4.63 5.43 -6.18
CA GLY A 7 3.35 4.85 -5.76
C GLY A 7 2.62 5.63 -4.69
N GLY A 8 1.31 5.40 -4.58
CA GLY A 8 0.43 6.18 -3.69
C GLY A 8 0.80 6.07 -2.20
N ALA A 9 1.18 4.87 -1.74
CA ALA A 9 1.63 4.64 -0.38
C ALA A 9 2.92 5.42 -0.05
N ALA A 10 3.85 5.49 -1.00
CA ALA A 10 5.11 6.23 -0.84
C ALA A 10 4.86 7.73 -0.72
N ILE A 11 4.03 8.28 -1.61
CA ILE A 11 3.64 9.71 -1.59
C ILE A 11 2.93 10.05 -0.27
N ALA A 12 2.02 9.20 0.20
CA ALA A 12 1.31 9.41 1.45
C ALA A 12 2.25 9.37 2.67
N ALA A 13 3.15 8.38 2.73
CA ALA A 13 4.14 8.26 3.79
C ALA A 13 5.09 9.47 3.84
N ARG A 14 5.55 9.93 2.67
CA ARG A 14 6.41 11.10 2.55
C ARG A 14 5.69 12.38 2.99
N ARG A 15 4.46 12.62 2.54
CA ARG A 15 3.67 13.79 2.97
C ARG A 15 3.44 13.80 4.49
N LEU A 16 3.19 12.63 5.08
CA LEU A 16 3.08 12.52 6.52
C LEU A 16 4.39 12.87 7.21
N MET A 17 5.53 12.34 6.74
CA MET A 17 6.85 12.69 7.25
C MET A 17 7.10 14.20 7.19
N GLU A 18 6.84 14.84 6.04
CA GLU A 18 7.01 16.28 5.84
C GLU A 18 6.09 17.09 6.78
N SER A 19 4.84 16.66 6.96
CA SER A 19 3.89 17.29 7.89
C SER A 19 4.33 17.19 9.36
N LEU A 20 4.81 16.02 9.79
CA LEU A 20 5.33 15.79 11.12
C LEU A 20 6.58 16.63 11.38
N HIS A 21 7.48 16.69 10.41
CA HIS A 21 8.68 17.52 10.49
C HIS A 21 8.32 19.01 10.62
N THR A 22 7.39 19.50 9.82
CA THR A 22 6.88 20.89 9.91
C THR A 22 6.23 21.17 11.26
N ALA A 23 5.60 20.17 11.87
CA ALA A 23 5.01 20.27 13.22
C ALA A 23 6.04 20.17 14.36
N GLY A 24 7.35 20.07 14.04
CA GLY A 24 8.43 20.06 15.04
C GLY A 24 8.82 18.66 15.54
N THR A 25 8.32 17.59 14.92
CA THR A 25 8.72 16.23 15.26
C THR A 25 10.03 15.89 14.57
N ASP A 26 11.01 15.31 15.28
CA ASP A 26 12.18 14.71 14.65
C ASP A 26 11.77 13.41 13.97
N VAL A 27 11.72 13.42 12.65
CA VAL A 27 11.24 12.30 11.84
C VAL A 27 12.24 11.93 10.77
N LYS A 28 12.52 10.62 10.64
CA LYS A 28 13.40 10.05 9.62
C LYS A 28 12.64 8.95 8.88
N MET A 29 12.78 8.88 7.55
CA MET A 29 12.11 7.90 6.70
C MET A 29 13.12 6.91 6.12
N LEU A 30 13.03 5.64 6.50
CA LEU A 30 13.84 4.56 5.93
C LEU A 30 13.18 4.03 4.65
N VAL A 31 13.93 3.97 3.54
CA VAL A 31 13.44 3.50 2.23
C VAL A 31 14.46 2.62 1.51
N LEU A 32 14.02 1.73 0.62
CA LEU A 32 14.93 1.08 -0.32
C LEU A 32 15.33 2.04 -1.44
N HIS A 33 14.36 2.77 -1.98
CA HIS A 33 14.55 3.65 -3.14
C HIS A 33 14.39 5.11 -2.70
N LYS A 34 15.53 5.76 -2.47
CA LYS A 34 15.61 7.21 -2.22
C LYS A 34 15.66 7.94 -3.56
N GLU A 35 14.82 8.96 -3.71
CA GLU A 35 14.65 9.71 -4.96
C GLU A 35 14.88 11.23 -4.78
N SER A 36 15.20 11.68 -3.57
CA SER A 36 15.48 13.08 -3.24
C SER A 36 16.82 13.25 -2.56
N GLN A 37 17.22 14.49 -2.33
CA GLN A 37 18.41 14.86 -1.54
C GLN A 37 18.07 15.13 -0.06
N SER A 38 16.81 14.87 0.37
CA SER A 38 16.40 15.12 1.75
C SER A 38 17.24 14.32 2.75
N GLU A 39 17.73 14.97 3.78
CA GLU A 39 18.49 14.32 4.87
C GLU A 39 17.61 13.45 5.76
N GLN A 40 16.32 13.75 5.84
CA GLN A 40 15.34 12.95 6.59
C GLN A 40 15.09 11.59 5.95
N VAL A 41 15.42 11.41 4.65
CA VAL A 41 15.22 10.16 3.93
C VAL A 41 16.52 9.37 3.88
N ILE A 42 16.53 8.19 4.48
CA ILE A 42 17.71 7.34 4.63
C ILE A 42 17.54 6.06 3.78
N PRO A 43 18.41 5.81 2.80
CA PRO A 43 18.35 4.58 2.03
C PRO A 43 18.84 3.38 2.86
N VAL A 44 18.16 2.25 2.71
CA VAL A 44 18.51 0.98 3.36
C VAL A 44 19.11 0.03 2.35
N GLY A 45 20.24 -0.58 2.70
CA GLY A 45 20.93 -1.57 1.87
C GLY A 45 21.63 -1.00 0.64
N LYS A 46 22.48 -1.81 0.05
CA LYS A 46 23.19 -1.50 -1.21
C LYS A 46 22.30 -1.91 -2.41
N ASP A 47 22.48 -1.29 -3.55
CA ASP A 47 21.60 -1.51 -4.73
C ASP A 47 21.58 -2.96 -5.21
N TRP A 48 22.71 -3.67 -5.16
CA TRP A 48 22.73 -5.08 -5.48
C TRP A 48 21.95 -5.93 -4.49
N GLN A 49 21.98 -5.60 -3.18
CA GLN A 49 21.20 -6.29 -2.15
C GLN A 49 19.69 -6.11 -2.36
N LYS A 50 19.26 -4.88 -2.70
CA LYS A 50 17.85 -4.57 -3.02
C LYS A 50 17.35 -5.39 -4.20
N LYS A 51 18.18 -5.51 -5.26
CA LYS A 51 17.87 -6.39 -6.40
C LYS A 51 17.79 -7.85 -5.99
N CYS A 52 18.73 -8.32 -5.17
CA CYS A 52 18.72 -9.70 -4.69
C CYS A 52 17.48 -10.02 -3.84
N THR A 53 17.11 -9.16 -2.89
CA THR A 53 15.92 -9.37 -2.05
C THR A 53 14.65 -9.39 -2.90
N PHE A 54 14.49 -8.44 -3.82
CA PHE A 54 13.35 -8.42 -4.72
C PHE A 54 13.27 -9.68 -5.59
N LEU A 55 14.36 -10.04 -6.26
CA LEU A 55 14.41 -11.20 -7.15
C LEU A 55 14.20 -12.51 -6.39
N TRP A 56 14.73 -12.63 -5.18
CA TRP A 56 14.54 -13.81 -4.35
C TRP A 56 13.06 -14.01 -3.98
N GLU A 57 12.37 -12.96 -3.57
CA GLU A 57 10.93 -13.08 -3.30
C GLU A 57 10.17 -13.52 -4.55
N ARG A 58 10.45 -12.91 -5.72
CA ARG A 58 9.83 -13.29 -6.99
C ARG A 58 10.16 -14.73 -7.38
N LEU A 59 11.39 -15.17 -7.19
CA LEU A 59 11.81 -16.55 -7.46
C LEU A 59 11.02 -17.55 -6.61
N VAL A 60 10.89 -17.29 -5.31
CA VAL A 60 10.13 -18.18 -4.41
C VAL A 60 8.64 -18.23 -4.79
N ILE A 61 8.04 -17.11 -5.16
CA ILE A 61 6.65 -17.10 -5.65
C ILE A 61 6.54 -17.88 -6.97
N TRP A 62 7.45 -17.66 -7.89
CA TRP A 62 7.47 -18.30 -9.21
C TRP A 62 7.63 -19.81 -9.13
N THR A 63 8.54 -20.31 -8.32
CA THR A 63 8.74 -21.75 -8.10
C THR A 63 7.54 -22.40 -7.42
N ASN A 64 6.96 -21.77 -6.38
CA ASN A 64 5.74 -22.26 -5.72
C ASN A 64 4.50 -22.16 -6.63
N ASN A 65 4.56 -21.37 -7.69
CA ASN A 65 3.50 -21.24 -8.69
C ASN A 65 3.80 -22.08 -9.94
N LEU A 66 4.63 -23.12 -9.81
CA LEU A 66 5.09 -24.01 -10.88
C LEU A 66 5.55 -23.24 -12.13
N PHE A 67 6.48 -22.31 -11.91
CA PHE A 67 7.10 -21.48 -12.95
C PHE A 67 6.12 -20.61 -13.75
N SER A 68 4.90 -20.38 -13.22
CA SER A 68 3.93 -19.48 -13.84
C SER A 68 4.25 -18.02 -13.48
N ARG A 69 4.20 -17.13 -14.48
CA ARG A 69 4.32 -15.68 -14.29
C ARG A 69 2.98 -15.02 -13.91
N LYS A 70 1.87 -15.77 -13.94
CA LYS A 70 0.56 -15.25 -13.57
C LYS A 70 0.59 -14.79 -12.10
N ASN A 71 0.10 -13.59 -11.86
CA ASN A 71 0.02 -12.97 -10.54
C ASN A 71 1.37 -12.77 -9.81
N LEU A 72 2.51 -12.92 -10.49
CA LEU A 72 3.84 -12.81 -9.88
C LEU A 72 4.08 -11.49 -9.14
N PHE A 73 3.47 -10.40 -9.61
CA PHE A 73 3.59 -9.06 -9.03
C PHE A 73 2.35 -8.58 -8.27
N THR A 74 1.29 -9.40 -8.21
CA THR A 74 0.06 -9.06 -7.49
C THR A 74 0.03 -9.60 -6.05
N VAL A 75 1.05 -10.38 -5.69
CA VAL A 75 1.20 -10.96 -4.35
C VAL A 75 2.58 -10.68 -3.78
N SER A 76 2.66 -10.62 -2.45
CA SER A 76 3.91 -10.49 -1.69
C SER A 76 3.91 -11.46 -0.52
N ILE A 77 5.04 -12.10 -0.26
CA ILE A 77 5.19 -13.11 0.79
C ILE A 77 6.12 -12.66 1.92
N ALA A 78 6.81 -11.54 1.74
CA ALA A 78 7.74 -10.95 2.71
C ALA A 78 8.69 -11.98 3.33
N ASN A 79 9.31 -12.81 2.49
CA ASN A 79 10.22 -13.86 2.91
C ASN A 79 11.67 -13.38 3.00
N THR A 80 11.95 -12.16 2.57
CA THR A 80 13.27 -11.53 2.57
C THR A 80 13.14 -10.02 2.78
N GLY A 81 14.19 -9.40 3.32
CA GLY A 81 14.21 -7.96 3.61
C GLY A 81 15.45 -7.58 4.40
N PHE A 82 15.48 -6.35 4.89
CA PHE A 82 16.59 -5.77 5.63
C PHE A 82 16.26 -5.69 7.12
N ASN A 83 17.22 -6.05 7.97
CA ASN A 83 17.10 -5.81 9.40
C ASN A 83 17.37 -4.33 9.70
N VAL A 84 16.31 -3.57 9.87
CA VAL A 84 16.38 -2.13 10.17
C VAL A 84 16.65 -1.83 11.65
N THR A 85 16.47 -2.81 12.57
CA THR A 85 16.65 -2.61 14.01
C THR A 85 18.10 -2.30 14.39
N LYS A 86 19.04 -2.62 13.50
CA LYS A 86 20.47 -2.35 13.68
C LYS A 86 20.87 -0.92 13.28
N LEU A 87 20.02 -0.18 12.59
CA LEU A 87 20.32 1.16 12.11
C LEU A 87 20.23 2.19 13.24
N PRO A 88 21.09 3.22 13.27
CA PRO A 88 21.02 4.30 14.27
C PRO A 88 19.64 4.94 14.32
N ALA A 89 19.08 5.31 13.18
CA ALA A 89 17.76 5.92 13.10
C ALA A 89 16.63 5.07 13.73
N PHE A 90 16.73 3.73 13.70
CA PHE A 90 15.78 2.87 14.41
C PHE A 90 16.03 2.90 15.92
N ARG A 91 17.29 2.86 16.35
CA ARG A 91 17.63 2.82 17.77
C ARG A 91 17.27 4.11 18.48
N GLU A 92 17.44 5.24 17.82
CA GLU A 92 17.12 6.58 18.32
C GLU A 92 15.62 6.87 18.33
N ALA A 93 14.81 6.22 17.49
CA ALA A 93 13.38 6.47 17.38
C ALA A 93 12.61 6.01 18.63
N ASP A 94 11.69 6.84 19.11
CA ASP A 94 10.74 6.49 20.18
C ASP A 94 9.55 5.69 19.65
N ILE A 95 9.13 5.95 18.41
CA ILE A 95 7.98 5.32 17.75
C ILE A 95 8.40 4.83 16.37
N ILE A 96 7.98 3.63 16.00
CA ILE A 96 8.20 3.06 14.68
C ILE A 96 6.90 3.14 13.87
N HIS A 97 6.94 3.85 12.75
CA HIS A 97 5.80 3.97 11.85
C HIS A 97 6.02 3.16 10.57
N LEU A 98 5.25 2.10 10.39
CA LEU A 98 5.28 1.26 9.18
C LEU A 98 4.23 1.73 8.18
N HIS A 99 4.61 1.73 6.91
CA HIS A 99 3.72 1.94 5.77
C HIS A 99 3.78 0.72 4.85
N TRP A 100 4.02 0.90 3.57
CA TRP A 100 4.14 -0.20 2.62
C TRP A 100 5.56 -0.77 2.60
N ILE A 101 5.74 -2.01 3.06
CA ILE A 101 7.06 -2.60 3.38
C ILE A 101 7.41 -3.82 2.50
N ASN A 102 6.61 -4.09 1.49
CA ASN A 102 6.76 -5.24 0.62
C ASN A 102 7.91 -5.08 -0.40
N GLN A 103 8.06 -6.06 -1.28
CA GLN A 103 9.07 -6.11 -2.36
C GLN A 103 10.51 -6.05 -1.84
N GLY A 104 10.79 -6.78 -0.75
CA GLY A 104 12.15 -6.93 -0.24
C GLY A 104 12.61 -5.85 0.73
N MET A 105 11.71 -4.96 1.21
CA MET A 105 12.04 -4.00 2.28
C MET A 105 12.14 -4.69 3.64
N LEU A 106 11.06 -5.36 4.08
CA LEU A 106 11.05 -6.11 5.31
C LEU A 106 10.52 -7.53 5.08
N SER A 107 11.16 -8.51 5.69
CA SER A 107 10.59 -9.85 5.83
C SER A 107 9.68 -9.94 7.05
N LEU A 108 8.87 -11.02 7.15
CA LEU A 108 8.08 -11.29 8.35
C LEU A 108 8.97 -11.43 9.59
N ASN A 109 10.19 -11.98 9.44
CA ASN A 109 11.16 -12.06 10.54
C ASN A 109 11.67 -10.67 10.96
N ASN A 110 11.94 -9.78 10.00
CA ASN A 110 12.33 -8.40 10.32
C ASN A 110 11.21 -7.63 11.02
N ILE A 111 9.96 -7.86 10.65
CA ILE A 111 8.81 -7.27 11.35
C ILE A 111 8.70 -7.84 12.77
N GLN A 112 8.97 -9.12 12.96
CA GLN A 112 9.02 -9.74 14.28
C GLN A 112 10.10 -9.07 15.15
N GLU A 113 11.32 -8.87 14.63
CA GLU A 113 12.40 -8.16 15.32
C GLU A 113 12.01 -6.73 15.72
N ILE A 114 11.23 -6.03 14.87
CA ILE A 114 10.67 -4.71 15.19
C ILE A 114 9.70 -4.81 16.38
N PHE A 115 8.79 -5.76 16.40
CA PHE A 115 7.84 -5.95 17.50
C PHE A 115 8.57 -6.38 18.80
N GLU A 116 9.57 -7.22 18.70
CA GLU A 116 10.39 -7.68 19.84
C GLU A 116 11.29 -6.57 20.41
N SER A 117 11.51 -5.47 19.68
CA SER A 117 12.25 -4.32 20.20
C SER A 117 11.54 -3.60 21.36
N GLY A 118 10.26 -3.86 21.59
CA GLY A 118 9.43 -3.23 22.61
C GLY A 118 9.02 -1.79 22.28
N LYS A 119 9.48 -1.22 21.17
CA LYS A 119 9.08 0.13 20.76
C LYS A 119 7.62 0.15 20.28
N PRO A 120 6.85 1.21 20.57
CA PRO A 120 5.51 1.38 20.03
C PRO A 120 5.54 1.39 18.51
N VAL A 121 4.65 0.60 17.89
CA VAL A 121 4.52 0.50 16.44
C VAL A 121 3.17 1.02 15.99
N VAL A 122 3.18 1.95 15.06
CA VAL A 122 2.03 2.39 14.27
C VAL A 122 2.18 1.80 12.87
N TRP A 123 1.13 1.20 12.32
CA TRP A 123 1.16 0.70 10.96
C TRP A 123 0.01 1.27 10.14
N THR A 124 0.33 2.17 9.21
CA THR A 124 -0.66 2.71 8.27
C THR A 124 -0.79 1.78 7.07
N LEU A 125 -1.97 1.22 6.90
CA LEU A 125 -2.31 0.32 5.82
C LEU A 125 -2.80 1.10 4.60
N HIS A 126 -2.21 0.81 3.45
CA HIS A 126 -2.56 1.41 2.15
C HIS A 126 -3.28 0.43 1.22
N ASP A 127 -3.23 -0.85 1.54
CA ASP A 127 -3.92 -1.94 0.85
C ASP A 127 -4.31 -3.04 1.86
N MET A 128 -4.71 -4.21 1.38
CA MET A 128 -5.17 -5.30 2.25
C MET A 128 -4.08 -6.32 2.60
N TRP A 129 -2.82 -6.09 2.26
CA TRP A 129 -1.80 -7.13 2.42
C TRP A 129 -1.65 -7.60 3.87
N GLU A 130 -1.72 -6.70 4.82
CA GLU A 130 -1.63 -7.02 6.25
C GLU A 130 -2.84 -7.85 6.72
N CYS A 131 -4.02 -7.60 6.13
CA CYS A 131 -5.27 -8.31 6.44
C CYS A 131 -5.35 -9.70 5.81
N THR A 132 -4.57 -9.96 4.75
CA THR A 132 -4.59 -11.18 3.94
C THR A 132 -3.33 -12.01 4.16
N ALA A 133 -3.23 -13.16 3.49
CA ALA A 133 -1.99 -13.92 3.47
C ALA A 133 -0.91 -13.26 2.57
N ILE A 134 -1.23 -13.07 1.29
CA ILE A 134 -0.25 -12.68 0.26
C ILE A 134 -0.75 -11.61 -0.70
N CYS A 135 -2.06 -11.40 -0.84
CA CYS A 135 -2.62 -10.50 -1.84
C CYS A 135 -2.79 -9.08 -1.29
N HIS A 136 -2.57 -8.08 -2.16
CA HIS A 136 -2.76 -6.66 -1.85
C HIS A 136 -4.23 -6.22 -1.95
N HIS A 137 -5.07 -6.99 -2.66
CA HIS A 137 -6.50 -6.78 -2.73
C HIS A 137 -7.21 -8.14 -2.81
N ALA A 138 -8.19 -8.37 -1.93
CA ALA A 138 -8.89 -9.65 -1.87
C ALA A 138 -9.95 -9.81 -2.98
N HIS A 139 -10.38 -8.73 -3.63
CA HIS A 139 -11.51 -8.69 -4.57
C HIS A 139 -12.76 -9.33 -3.93
N THR A 140 -13.29 -10.38 -4.54
CA THR A 140 -14.45 -11.15 -4.05
C THR A 140 -14.08 -12.24 -3.05
N CYS A 141 -12.79 -12.43 -2.72
CA CYS A 141 -12.35 -13.46 -1.80
C CYS A 141 -12.63 -13.03 -0.34
N THR A 142 -13.27 -13.89 0.43
CA THR A 142 -13.61 -13.65 1.84
C THR A 142 -12.79 -14.49 2.82
N LEU A 143 -11.86 -15.32 2.33
CA LEU A 143 -11.10 -16.26 3.16
C LEU A 143 -10.18 -15.59 4.19
N PHE A 144 -9.80 -14.33 4.00
CA PHE A 144 -9.05 -13.57 5.01
C PHE A 144 -9.84 -13.34 6.31
N LYS A 145 -11.18 -13.47 6.24
CA LYS A 145 -12.07 -13.36 7.42
C LYS A 145 -12.03 -14.62 8.30
N SER A 146 -11.55 -15.71 7.78
CA SER A 146 -11.38 -16.99 8.49
C SER A 146 -9.94 -17.49 8.40
N GLU A 147 -9.57 -18.11 7.28
CA GLU A 147 -8.24 -18.65 7.06
C GLU A 147 -7.90 -18.64 5.56
N CYS A 148 -6.84 -17.91 5.20
CA CYS A 148 -6.37 -17.90 3.81
C CYS A 148 -5.79 -19.27 3.42
N ARG A 149 -6.41 -19.92 2.46
CA ARG A 149 -6.00 -21.17 1.80
C ARG A 149 -6.71 -21.28 0.46
N ASN A 150 -6.40 -22.29 -0.36
CA ASN A 150 -6.99 -22.43 -1.71
C ASN A 150 -6.94 -21.10 -2.49
N CYS A 151 -5.78 -20.46 -2.50
CA CYS A 151 -5.64 -19.07 -2.95
C CYS A 151 -5.78 -18.94 -4.46
N ARG A 152 -6.78 -18.17 -4.91
CA ARG A 152 -7.09 -17.90 -6.33
C ARG A 152 -5.95 -17.26 -7.13
N PHE A 153 -4.98 -16.65 -6.44
CA PHE A 153 -3.81 -16.03 -7.06
C PHE A 153 -2.70 -17.04 -7.38
N LEU A 154 -2.78 -18.24 -6.81
CA LEU A 154 -1.85 -19.33 -7.10
C LEU A 154 -2.38 -20.20 -8.24
N ARG A 155 -1.48 -20.78 -9.03
CA ARG A 155 -1.83 -21.68 -10.12
C ARG A 155 -2.44 -22.98 -9.61
N PHE A 156 -1.95 -23.46 -8.46
CA PHE A 156 -2.40 -24.69 -7.81
C PHE A 156 -2.84 -24.35 -6.37
N PRO A 157 -4.08 -23.91 -6.21
CA PRO A 157 -4.67 -23.70 -4.89
C PRO A 157 -4.73 -25.02 -4.11
N GLY A 158 -4.56 -24.95 -2.80
CA GLY A 158 -4.64 -26.11 -1.92
C GLY A 158 -4.78 -25.72 -0.45
N ASN A 159 -5.13 -26.69 0.38
CA ASN A 159 -5.31 -26.46 1.81
C ASN A 159 -4.02 -26.04 2.53
N ASN A 160 -2.86 -26.43 1.99
CA ASN A 160 -1.54 -26.07 2.51
C ASN A 160 -0.67 -25.38 1.44
N ASP A 161 -1.28 -24.51 0.66
CA ASP A 161 -0.59 -23.74 -0.37
C ASP A 161 0.32 -22.65 0.23
N LEU A 162 1.02 -21.93 -0.64
CA LEU A 162 1.91 -20.83 -0.22
C LEU A 162 1.16 -19.77 0.60
N ALA A 163 -0.08 -19.45 0.22
CA ALA A 163 -0.89 -18.47 0.95
C ALA A 163 -1.20 -18.94 2.37
N HIS A 164 -1.59 -20.22 2.53
CA HIS A 164 -1.85 -20.78 3.86
C HIS A 164 -0.61 -20.74 4.76
N ARG A 165 0.54 -21.12 4.22
CA ARG A 165 1.81 -21.10 4.98
C ARG A 165 2.20 -19.68 5.43
N VAL A 166 2.03 -18.69 4.55
CA VAL A 166 2.28 -17.27 4.90
C VAL A 166 1.24 -16.77 5.90
N PHE A 167 -0.04 -17.15 5.74
CA PHE A 167 -1.11 -16.80 6.68
C PHE A 167 -0.77 -17.28 8.10
N LYS A 168 -0.34 -18.53 8.27
CA LYS A 168 0.06 -19.06 9.58
C LYS A 168 1.25 -18.30 10.19
N LYS A 169 2.23 -17.92 9.37
CA LYS A 169 3.33 -17.06 9.83
C LYS A 169 2.85 -15.71 10.31
N LYS A 170 1.97 -15.03 9.52
CA LYS A 170 1.37 -13.75 9.92
C LYS A 170 0.51 -13.88 11.18
N GLN A 171 -0.26 -14.96 11.30
CA GLN A 171 -1.06 -15.23 12.49
C GLN A 171 -0.19 -15.28 13.74
N LYS A 172 0.92 -16.03 13.69
CA LYS A 172 1.90 -16.08 14.79
C LYS A 172 2.53 -14.69 15.02
N LEU A 173 2.91 -13.99 13.96
CA LEU A 173 3.53 -12.66 14.05
C LEU A 173 2.61 -11.67 14.77
N PHE A 174 1.37 -11.56 14.34
CA PHE A 174 0.42 -10.58 14.89
C PHE A 174 -0.11 -10.96 16.27
N SER A 175 -0.15 -12.25 16.65
CA SER A 175 -0.53 -12.66 18.01
C SER A 175 0.44 -12.16 19.08
N HIS A 176 1.69 -11.94 18.73
CA HIS A 176 2.74 -11.45 19.65
C HIS A 176 3.05 -9.94 19.46
N ALA A 177 2.41 -9.29 18.49
CA ALA A 177 2.64 -7.86 18.23
C ALA A 177 1.99 -6.98 19.30
N SER A 178 2.81 -6.42 20.20
CA SER A 178 2.37 -5.45 21.21
C SER A 178 3.56 -4.55 21.59
N PRO A 179 3.36 -3.24 21.67
CA PRO A 179 2.16 -2.47 21.27
C PRO A 179 2.11 -2.20 19.76
N LEU A 180 1.04 -2.61 19.09
CA LEU A 180 0.78 -2.34 17.67
C LEU A 180 -0.55 -1.63 17.50
N ASN A 181 -0.53 -0.43 16.90
CA ASN A 181 -1.70 0.34 16.52
C ASN A 181 -1.83 0.39 15.00
N ILE A 182 -3.00 0.09 14.48
CA ILE A 182 -3.27 0.11 13.03
C ILE A 182 -3.95 1.42 12.64
N VAL A 183 -3.50 2.00 11.55
CA VAL A 183 -4.16 3.14 10.92
C VAL A 183 -4.69 2.70 9.55
N ALA A 184 -5.99 2.85 9.36
CA ALA A 184 -6.66 2.64 8.08
C ALA A 184 -6.83 3.99 7.37
N VAL A 185 -6.46 4.08 6.10
CA VAL A 185 -6.58 5.32 5.31
C VAL A 185 -8.02 5.60 4.84
N SER A 186 -8.96 4.71 5.12
CA SER A 186 -10.39 4.86 4.80
C SER A 186 -11.26 4.00 5.71
N THR A 187 -12.54 4.36 5.83
CA THR A 187 -13.56 3.57 6.55
C THR A 187 -13.74 2.20 5.93
N TRP A 188 -13.67 2.10 4.59
CA TRP A 188 -13.72 0.81 3.90
C TRP A 188 -12.58 -0.12 4.36
N LEU A 189 -11.33 0.37 4.37
CA LEU A 189 -10.19 -0.45 4.79
C LEU A 189 -10.29 -0.83 6.26
N SER A 190 -10.73 0.09 7.14
CA SER A 190 -11.00 -0.20 8.54
C SER A 190 -12.00 -1.36 8.69
N SER A 191 -13.10 -1.35 7.92
CA SER A 191 -14.07 -2.45 7.90
C SER A 191 -13.44 -3.79 7.46
N GLN A 192 -12.49 -3.79 6.51
CA GLN A 192 -11.79 -5.02 6.12
C GLN A 192 -10.85 -5.51 7.23
N ILE A 193 -10.15 -4.61 7.92
CA ILE A 193 -9.27 -4.93 9.06
C ILE A 193 -10.07 -5.60 10.18
N GLN A 194 -11.19 -5.01 10.56
CA GLN A 194 -12.06 -5.52 11.63
C GLN A 194 -12.64 -6.91 11.33
N GLN A 195 -12.73 -7.29 10.06
CA GLN A 195 -13.19 -8.61 9.61
C GLN A 195 -12.04 -9.61 9.44
N SER A 196 -10.77 -9.16 9.40
CA SER A 196 -9.61 -10.03 9.22
C SER A 196 -9.26 -10.78 10.49
N THR A 197 -9.17 -12.11 10.42
CA THR A 197 -8.71 -12.92 11.58
C THR A 197 -7.27 -12.61 12.00
N LEU A 198 -6.48 -11.96 11.16
CA LEU A 198 -5.12 -11.56 11.51
C LEU A 198 -5.08 -10.30 12.38
N LEU A 199 -6.01 -9.34 12.16
CA LEU A 199 -5.91 -8.00 12.73
C LEU A 199 -7.14 -7.53 13.52
N LYS A 200 -8.25 -8.27 13.54
CA LYS A 200 -9.52 -7.84 14.16
C LYS A 200 -9.40 -7.48 15.64
N GLU A 201 -8.43 -8.05 16.35
CA GLU A 201 -8.18 -7.80 17.77
C GLU A 201 -7.22 -6.61 18.02
N LYS A 202 -6.71 -5.98 16.97
CA LYS A 202 -5.79 -4.83 17.10
C LYS A 202 -6.57 -3.52 17.11
N PRO A 203 -6.12 -2.52 17.88
CA PRO A 203 -6.73 -1.19 17.83
C PRO A 203 -6.56 -0.58 16.44
N VAL A 204 -7.68 -0.07 15.88
CA VAL A 204 -7.73 0.52 14.53
C VAL A 204 -8.28 1.93 14.61
N SER A 205 -7.54 2.89 14.05
CA SER A 205 -7.98 4.27 13.84
C SER A 205 -8.14 4.57 12.36
N VAL A 206 -9.12 5.37 11.98
CA VAL A 206 -9.28 5.83 10.59
C VAL A 206 -8.64 7.22 10.48
N ILE A 207 -7.54 7.31 9.74
CA ILE A 207 -6.84 8.58 9.47
C ILE A 207 -6.56 8.65 7.97
N PRO A 208 -7.27 9.50 7.22
CA PRO A 208 -7.05 9.68 5.79
C PRO A 208 -5.63 10.16 5.49
N ASN A 209 -5.16 9.89 4.26
CA ASN A 209 -3.88 10.39 3.79
C ASN A 209 -3.85 11.92 3.82
N THR A 210 -2.72 12.47 4.24
CA THR A 210 -2.50 13.92 4.31
C THR A 210 -2.34 14.54 2.93
N LEU A 211 -2.81 15.77 2.79
CA LEU A 211 -2.59 16.64 1.64
C LEU A 211 -1.91 17.94 2.11
N SER A 212 -1.00 18.45 1.29
CA SER A 212 -0.39 19.77 1.51
C SER A 212 -1.41 20.86 1.10
N PRO A 213 -1.84 21.75 2.02
CA PRO A 213 -2.78 22.81 1.69
C PRO A 213 -2.16 23.90 0.79
N THR A 214 -0.85 23.95 0.69
CA THR A 214 -0.14 24.85 -0.24
C THR A 214 -0.19 24.33 -1.67
N ASP A 215 -0.07 23.01 -1.86
CA ASP A 215 -0.09 22.38 -3.19
C ASP A 215 -1.52 22.13 -3.68
N PHE A 216 -2.44 21.82 -2.75
CA PHE A 216 -3.84 21.50 -3.03
C PHE A 216 -4.77 22.54 -2.40
N ARG A 217 -4.90 23.68 -3.07
CA ARG A 217 -5.77 24.78 -2.64
C ARG A 217 -6.92 24.98 -3.63
N MET A 218 -8.03 25.50 -3.11
CA MET A 218 -9.14 25.93 -3.98
C MET A 218 -8.65 27.08 -4.86
N MET A 219 -8.83 26.94 -6.15
CA MET A 219 -8.52 27.97 -7.14
C MET A 219 -9.80 28.43 -7.83
N ASP A 220 -9.78 29.62 -8.38
CA ASP A 220 -10.89 30.11 -9.20
C ASP A 220 -11.06 29.20 -10.43
N LYS A 221 -12.31 28.84 -10.72
CA LYS A 221 -12.64 27.88 -11.78
C LYS A 221 -12.32 28.43 -13.17
N GLU A 222 -12.64 29.69 -13.42
CA GLU A 222 -12.47 30.30 -14.72
C GLU A 222 -10.98 30.56 -15.02
N LEU A 223 -10.22 31.00 -14.00
CA LEU A 223 -8.77 31.13 -14.12
C LEU A 223 -8.11 29.79 -14.38
N SER A 224 -8.48 28.73 -13.63
CA SER A 224 -7.93 27.41 -13.82
C SER A 224 -8.23 26.82 -15.21
N ARG A 225 -9.45 27.05 -15.73
CA ARG A 225 -9.82 26.63 -17.08
C ARG A 225 -8.97 27.36 -18.15
N LYS A 226 -8.75 28.63 -17.96
CA LYS A 226 -7.93 29.45 -18.86
C LYS A 226 -6.47 29.01 -18.85
N GLU A 227 -5.89 28.83 -17.67
CA GLU A 227 -4.50 28.37 -17.50
C GLU A 227 -4.28 26.97 -18.13
N LEU A 228 -5.23 26.07 -17.98
CA LEU A 228 -5.15 24.71 -18.51
C LEU A 228 -5.67 24.57 -19.94
N SER A 229 -6.10 25.69 -20.57
CA SER A 229 -6.69 25.72 -21.94
C SER A 229 -7.87 24.74 -22.09
N LEU A 230 -8.70 24.61 -21.04
CA LEU A 230 -9.83 23.71 -21.03
C LEU A 230 -11.08 24.33 -21.67
N PRO A 231 -11.90 23.56 -22.41
CA PRO A 231 -13.10 24.07 -23.05
C PRO A 231 -14.19 24.41 -22.01
N ASP A 232 -15.12 25.29 -22.41
CA ASP A 232 -16.33 25.57 -21.63
C ASP A 232 -17.34 24.43 -21.78
N LYS A 233 -17.02 23.29 -21.13
CA LYS A 233 -17.79 22.06 -21.13
C LYS A 233 -17.83 21.46 -19.72
N HIS A 234 -18.66 20.47 -19.52
CA HIS A 234 -18.56 19.62 -18.32
C HIS A 234 -17.35 18.72 -18.45
N ILE A 235 -16.43 18.84 -17.52
CA ILE A 235 -15.16 18.09 -17.53
C ILE A 235 -15.25 16.93 -16.55
N ILE A 236 -14.94 15.74 -17.04
CA ILE A 236 -14.77 14.55 -16.21
C ILE A 236 -13.30 14.18 -16.25
N LEU A 237 -12.60 14.35 -15.13
CA LEU A 237 -11.20 13.96 -14.98
C LEU A 237 -11.11 12.54 -14.39
N PHE A 238 -10.45 11.66 -15.10
CA PHE A 238 -10.06 10.34 -14.59
C PHE A 238 -8.54 10.19 -14.67
N GLY A 239 -7.94 9.69 -13.59
CA GLY A 239 -6.50 9.50 -13.55
C GLY A 239 -6.10 8.25 -12.75
N ALA A 240 -5.16 7.49 -13.29
CA ALA A 240 -4.52 6.37 -12.61
C ALA A 240 -3.10 6.16 -13.14
N ALA A 241 -2.20 5.62 -12.32
CA ALA A 241 -0.85 5.26 -12.76
C ALA A 241 -0.87 4.21 -13.91
N ARG A 242 -1.88 3.35 -13.90
CA ARG A 242 -2.19 2.40 -14.98
C ARG A 242 -3.70 2.42 -15.22
N ILE A 243 -4.11 3.05 -16.28
CA ILE A 243 -5.51 3.21 -16.67
C ILE A 243 -6.17 1.86 -17.05
N ASP A 244 -5.36 0.96 -17.63
CA ASP A 244 -5.74 -0.38 -18.05
C ASP A 244 -5.93 -1.38 -16.88
N ASP A 245 -5.61 -0.98 -15.66
CA ASP A 245 -5.82 -1.83 -14.49
C ASP A 245 -7.31 -1.87 -14.10
N PRO A 246 -7.97 -3.04 -14.16
CA PRO A 246 -9.40 -3.18 -13.85
C PRO A 246 -9.79 -2.66 -12.46
N ILE A 247 -8.86 -2.68 -11.48
CA ILE A 247 -9.08 -2.15 -10.13
C ILE A 247 -9.36 -0.65 -10.15
N LYS A 248 -8.88 0.07 -11.16
CA LYS A 248 -9.07 1.53 -11.29
C LYS A 248 -10.44 1.92 -11.81
N GLY A 249 -11.16 0.99 -12.42
CA GLY A 249 -12.57 1.14 -12.76
C GLY A 249 -12.87 2.04 -13.94
N VAL A 250 -11.92 2.28 -14.86
CA VAL A 250 -12.16 3.10 -16.07
C VAL A 250 -13.33 2.57 -16.90
N GLU A 251 -13.51 1.26 -16.98
CA GLU A 251 -14.63 0.64 -17.69
C GLU A 251 -15.99 1.06 -17.13
N TYR A 252 -16.13 1.16 -15.81
CA TYR A 252 -17.37 1.64 -15.17
C TYR A 252 -17.65 3.09 -15.51
N LEU A 253 -16.61 3.94 -15.56
CA LEU A 253 -16.75 5.32 -15.96
C LEU A 253 -17.23 5.44 -17.43
N LEU A 254 -16.59 4.71 -18.33
CA LEU A 254 -16.96 4.71 -19.75
C LEU A 254 -18.39 4.17 -19.96
N GLN A 255 -18.78 3.12 -19.26
CA GLN A 255 -20.15 2.60 -19.29
C GLN A 255 -21.16 3.64 -18.78
N ALA A 256 -20.86 4.31 -17.67
CA ALA A 256 -21.74 5.35 -17.12
C ALA A 256 -21.92 6.52 -18.11
N ILE A 257 -20.85 6.97 -18.77
CA ILE A 257 -20.91 8.03 -19.78
C ILE A 257 -21.76 7.59 -20.99
N ARG A 258 -21.57 6.37 -21.47
CA ARG A 258 -22.40 5.82 -22.58
C ARG A 258 -23.89 5.83 -22.22
N LEU A 259 -24.23 5.36 -21.00
CA LEU A 259 -25.61 5.34 -20.52
C LEU A 259 -26.23 6.77 -20.43
N LEU A 260 -25.45 7.75 -19.98
CA LEU A 260 -25.90 9.15 -19.92
C LEU A 260 -26.23 9.70 -21.33
N ILE A 261 -25.40 9.39 -22.31
CA ILE A 261 -25.57 9.83 -23.70
C ILE A 261 -26.77 9.09 -24.33
N GLU A 262 -26.84 7.77 -24.22
CA GLU A 262 -27.92 6.94 -24.77
C GLU A 262 -29.30 7.32 -24.23
N LYS A 263 -29.40 7.59 -22.93
CA LYS A 263 -30.62 8.06 -22.28
C LYS A 263 -30.94 9.53 -22.54
N LYS A 264 -30.15 10.23 -23.39
CA LYS A 264 -30.28 11.65 -23.68
C LYS A 264 -30.34 12.55 -22.42
N GLN A 265 -29.79 12.05 -21.32
CA GLN A 265 -29.72 12.83 -20.07
C GLN A 265 -28.61 13.88 -20.13
N PHE A 266 -27.64 13.70 -21.04
CA PHE A 266 -26.55 14.63 -21.25
C PHE A 266 -26.09 14.64 -22.70
N PRO A 267 -26.01 15.82 -23.36
CA PRO A 267 -25.54 15.93 -24.72
C PRO A 267 -24.02 15.73 -24.80
N GLN A 268 -23.59 14.84 -25.71
CA GLN A 268 -22.18 14.47 -25.86
C GLN A 268 -21.26 15.66 -26.15
N GLU A 269 -21.73 16.64 -26.91
CA GLU A 269 -20.97 17.85 -27.26
C GLU A 269 -20.65 18.72 -26.05
N LYS A 270 -21.39 18.59 -24.95
CA LYS A 270 -21.14 19.30 -23.69
C LYS A 270 -20.19 18.58 -22.73
N LEU A 271 -19.69 17.38 -23.10
CA LEU A 271 -18.73 16.62 -22.30
C LEU A 271 -17.31 16.80 -22.83
N HIS A 272 -16.36 16.80 -21.90
CA HIS A 272 -14.92 16.71 -22.14
C HIS A 272 -14.30 15.70 -21.15
N LEU A 273 -13.53 14.75 -21.67
CA LEU A 273 -12.86 13.70 -20.92
C LEU A 273 -11.36 13.94 -20.92
#